data_46f38e109656cc8112e234eaf8e905c9
#
_entry.id   46f38e109656cc8112e234eaf8e905c9
#
_cell.length_a   1.000
_cell.length_b   1.000
_cell.length_c   1.000
_cell.angle_alpha   90.00
_cell.angle_beta   90.00
_cell.angle_gamma   90.00
#
_symmetry.space_group_name_H-M   'P 1'
#
loop_
_entity.id
_entity.type
_entity.pdbx_description
1 polymer ?
#
loop_
_entity_poly.entity_id
_entity_poly.type
_entity_poly.pdbx_seq_one_letter_code
_entity_poly.pdbx_strand_id
1 'polypeptide(L)'
;MSHKIPIETSARHVHLSREDFEKLYGAGAELTFEKALSQPGQFLAKERVTVTGPGGSFENMAILGPFRKESQVEISMTDCRTLGVESKIRQSGHTANTPGCTLKGPAGSVELDHGVIVAKRHIHMTPSDAIRLDVKDNDEVFILTKSYGRGVIFADVVVRVDRNFKLAMHVDTDEANAFAGDEETFGVIIKLFEDNSFNIDEWIDDVLDGIHR
;
A
#
# COMPACT_ATOMS: atom_id res chain seq x y z
N MET A 1 -11.72 0.06 23.97
CA MET A 1 -10.74 0.71 23.05
C MET A 1 -11.19 0.43 21.63
N SER A 2 -11.04 1.36 20.70
CA SER A 2 -11.52 1.20 19.32
C SER A 2 -10.76 0.10 18.59
N HIS A 3 -11.46 -0.83 17.94
CA HIS A 3 -10.89 -1.85 17.03
C HIS A 3 -10.83 -1.35 15.59
N LYS A 4 -11.14 -0.07 15.35
CA LYS A 4 -11.13 0.56 14.05
C LYS A 4 -9.68 0.72 13.56
N ILE A 5 -9.43 0.31 12.33
CA ILE A 5 -8.17 0.45 11.63
C ILE A 5 -8.40 1.45 10.49
N PRO A 6 -7.77 2.64 10.50
CA PRO A 6 -7.86 3.56 9.37
C PRO A 6 -7.43 2.87 8.08
N ILE A 7 -8.13 3.14 6.98
CA ILE A 7 -7.75 2.61 5.66
C ILE A 7 -7.25 3.78 4.80
N GLU A 8 -6.08 3.61 4.22
CA GLU A 8 -5.43 4.60 3.38
C GLU A 8 -5.24 4.05 1.96
N THR A 9 -5.60 4.85 0.97
CA THR A 9 -5.38 4.50 -0.42
C THR A 9 -3.96 4.87 -0.83
N SER A 10 -3.19 3.88 -1.23
CA SER A 10 -1.87 4.05 -1.83
C SER A 10 -1.99 4.11 -3.34
N ALA A 11 -2.05 5.31 -3.91
CA ALA A 11 -2.03 5.50 -5.36
C ALA A 11 -0.66 5.09 -5.93
N ARG A 12 -0.59 4.94 -7.27
CA ARG A 12 0.66 4.59 -7.95
C ARG A 12 1.80 5.52 -7.56
N HIS A 13 2.96 4.95 -7.26
CA HIS A 13 4.15 5.71 -6.85
C HIS A 13 5.44 4.93 -7.10
N VAL A 14 6.55 5.60 -6.91
CA VAL A 14 7.89 5.05 -7.06
C VAL A 14 8.70 5.26 -5.79
N HIS A 15 9.42 4.23 -5.38
CA HIS A 15 10.54 4.35 -4.45
C HIS A 15 11.83 4.20 -5.23
N LEU A 16 12.80 5.04 -4.98
CA LEU A 16 14.07 5.03 -5.69
C LEU A 16 15.24 4.67 -4.79
N SER A 17 16.23 3.99 -5.38
CA SER A 17 17.57 3.96 -4.83
C SER A 17 18.22 5.34 -5.03
N ARG A 18 19.21 5.66 -4.21
CA ARG A 18 20.00 6.89 -4.40
C ARG A 18 20.67 6.93 -5.78
N GLU A 19 21.26 5.81 -6.18
CA GLU A 19 21.95 5.68 -7.46
C GLU A 19 21.01 5.99 -8.64
N ASP A 20 19.82 5.40 -8.68
CA ASP A 20 18.87 5.63 -9.76
C ASP A 20 18.31 7.04 -9.74
N PHE A 21 18.08 7.60 -8.54
CA PHE A 21 17.67 8.99 -8.42
C PHE A 21 18.71 9.95 -9.01
N GLU A 22 19.99 9.74 -8.73
CA GLU A 22 21.07 10.56 -9.30
C GLU A 22 21.16 10.42 -10.83
N LYS A 23 20.89 9.25 -11.41
CA LYS A 23 20.80 9.08 -12.86
C LYS A 23 19.64 9.87 -13.47
N LEU A 24 18.51 9.98 -12.74
CA LEU A 24 17.31 10.66 -13.20
C LEU A 24 17.36 12.17 -13.01
N TYR A 25 18.05 12.67 -11.97
CA TYR A 25 18.04 14.07 -11.56
C TYR A 25 19.40 14.75 -11.55
N GLY A 26 20.48 14.01 -11.74
CA GLY A 26 21.87 14.46 -11.74
C GLY A 26 22.62 14.06 -10.49
N ALA A 27 23.94 13.96 -10.63
CA ALA A 27 24.81 13.55 -9.52
C ALA A 27 24.69 14.50 -8.32
N GLY A 28 24.56 13.93 -7.13
CA GLY A 28 24.40 14.67 -5.87
C GLY A 28 23.02 15.27 -5.64
N ALA A 29 22.03 14.97 -6.52
CA ALA A 29 20.65 15.39 -6.29
C ALA A 29 20.06 14.71 -5.04
N GLU A 30 19.18 15.42 -4.34
CA GLU A 30 18.49 14.94 -3.14
C GLU A 30 16.98 15.05 -3.30
N LEU A 31 16.23 14.15 -2.65
CA LEU A 31 14.77 14.23 -2.61
C LEU A 31 14.33 15.49 -1.85
N THR A 32 13.50 16.30 -2.47
CA THR A 32 12.93 17.50 -1.86
C THR A 32 11.62 17.14 -1.16
N PHE A 33 11.57 17.36 0.16
CA PHE A 33 10.35 17.15 0.94
C PHE A 33 9.20 18.03 0.44
N GLU A 34 8.05 17.43 0.23
CA GLU A 34 6.79 18.13 -0.09
C GLU A 34 5.79 17.97 1.07
N LYS A 35 5.47 16.74 1.46
CA LYS A 35 4.45 16.44 2.46
C LYS A 35 4.81 15.16 3.23
N ALA A 36 4.64 15.16 4.55
CA ALA A 36 4.73 13.95 5.34
C ALA A 36 3.59 12.98 4.99
N LEU A 37 3.89 11.68 4.96
CA LEU A 37 2.89 10.62 4.86
C LEU A 37 2.48 10.15 6.26
N SER A 38 1.47 9.30 6.32
CA SER A 38 0.94 8.77 7.58
C SER A 38 1.95 7.91 8.33
N GLN A 39 2.77 7.14 7.58
CA GLN A 39 3.82 6.32 8.19
C GLN A 39 5.03 7.16 8.56
N PRO A 40 5.51 7.06 9.82
CA PRO A 40 6.62 7.85 10.30
C PRO A 40 7.87 7.72 9.42
N GLY A 41 8.50 8.85 9.11
CA GLY A 41 9.72 8.91 8.31
C GLY A 41 9.51 8.81 6.80
N GLN A 42 8.30 8.52 6.34
CA GLN A 42 7.95 8.54 4.92
C GLN A 42 7.40 9.91 4.49
N PHE A 43 7.67 10.30 3.26
CA PHE A 43 7.21 11.58 2.72
C PHE A 43 7.01 11.51 1.20
N LEU A 44 6.14 12.36 0.71
CA LEU A 44 6.03 12.67 -0.71
C LEU A 44 7.15 13.63 -1.07
N ALA A 45 7.93 13.31 -2.09
CA ALA A 45 8.91 14.23 -2.66
C ALA A 45 8.26 15.18 -3.67
N LYS A 46 8.90 16.32 -3.96
CA LYS A 46 8.46 17.25 -5.03
C LYS A 46 8.73 16.70 -6.42
N GLU A 47 9.75 15.90 -6.54
CA GLU A 47 10.17 15.29 -7.80
C GLU A 47 9.12 14.32 -8.32
N ARG A 48 9.04 14.22 -9.64
CA ARG A 48 8.10 13.33 -10.35
C ARG A 48 8.84 12.61 -11.46
N VAL A 49 8.46 11.39 -11.71
CA VAL A 49 9.10 10.53 -12.72
C VAL A 49 8.07 10.03 -13.73
N THR A 50 8.48 9.84 -14.98
CA THR A 50 7.70 9.10 -15.97
C THR A 50 8.08 7.64 -15.90
N VAL A 51 7.08 6.76 -15.81
CA VAL A 51 7.24 5.30 -15.82
C VAL A 51 6.69 4.78 -17.13
N THR A 52 7.50 4.07 -17.90
CA THR A 52 7.14 3.53 -19.22
C THR A 52 7.30 2.01 -19.22
N GLY A 53 6.28 1.31 -19.65
CA GLY A 53 6.28 -0.11 -19.94
C GLY A 53 6.00 -0.38 -21.42
N PRO A 54 5.92 -1.65 -21.84
CA PRO A 54 5.70 -2.01 -23.24
C PRO A 54 4.34 -1.57 -23.80
N GLY A 55 3.32 -1.36 -22.96
CA GLY A 55 1.97 -1.00 -23.36
C GLY A 55 1.65 0.49 -23.28
N GLY A 56 2.41 1.25 -22.49
CA GLY A 56 2.13 2.67 -22.28
C GLY A 56 3.00 3.29 -21.19
N SER A 57 2.63 4.51 -20.78
CA SER A 57 3.38 5.23 -19.75
C SER A 57 2.48 6.01 -18.80
N PHE A 58 2.99 6.24 -17.60
CA PHE A 58 2.45 7.17 -16.62
C PHE A 58 3.41 8.32 -16.43
N GLU A 59 2.96 9.53 -16.71
CA GLU A 59 3.71 10.75 -16.45
C GLU A 59 3.45 11.26 -15.03
N ASN A 60 4.40 12.04 -14.51
CA ASN A 60 4.27 12.71 -13.21
C ASN A 60 3.98 11.76 -12.02
N MET A 61 4.48 10.53 -12.07
CA MET A 61 4.33 9.62 -10.92
C MET A 61 5.06 10.17 -9.70
N ALA A 62 4.40 10.04 -8.56
CA ALA A 62 4.93 10.46 -7.27
C ALA A 62 6.15 9.63 -6.88
N ILE A 63 7.15 10.30 -6.30
CA ILE A 63 8.29 9.64 -5.67
C ILE A 63 8.11 9.75 -4.16
N LEU A 64 8.20 8.61 -3.48
CA LEU A 64 8.10 8.54 -2.02
C LEU A 64 9.49 8.31 -1.41
N GLY A 65 9.87 9.20 -0.50
CA GLY A 65 11.07 9.07 0.31
C GLY A 65 10.83 8.37 1.65
N PRO A 66 11.92 7.96 2.29
CA PRO A 66 13.33 8.14 1.94
C PRO A 66 13.80 7.20 0.82
N PHE A 67 15.05 7.34 0.37
CA PHE A 67 15.67 6.38 -0.54
C PHE A 67 15.65 4.96 0.00
N ARG A 68 15.48 4.01 -0.89
CA ARG A 68 15.53 2.57 -0.60
C ARG A 68 16.83 1.94 -1.15
N LYS A 69 17.05 0.68 -0.80
CA LYS A 69 18.19 -0.07 -1.33
C LYS A 69 18.05 -0.33 -2.84
N GLU A 70 16.82 -0.59 -3.28
CA GLU A 70 16.46 -0.88 -4.67
C GLU A 70 15.26 -0.01 -5.08
N SER A 71 15.24 0.35 -6.34
CA SER A 71 14.10 1.06 -6.94
C SER A 71 12.91 0.12 -7.14
N GLN A 72 11.72 0.63 -6.89
CA GLN A 72 10.47 -0.13 -6.94
C GLN A 72 9.33 0.77 -7.41
N VAL A 73 8.49 0.22 -8.27
CA VAL A 73 7.27 0.87 -8.77
C VAL A 73 6.06 0.12 -8.23
N GLU A 74 5.23 0.80 -7.47
CA GLU A 74 3.98 0.26 -6.92
C GLU A 74 2.80 0.81 -7.72
N ILE A 75 2.01 -0.09 -8.30
CA ILE A 75 0.87 0.22 -9.17
C ILE A 75 -0.28 -0.74 -8.91
N SER A 76 -1.49 -0.38 -9.35
CA SER A 76 -2.65 -1.27 -9.27
C SER A 76 -2.67 -2.30 -10.43
N MET A 77 -3.56 -3.30 -10.36
CA MET A 77 -3.76 -4.26 -11.46
C MET A 77 -4.28 -3.57 -12.72
N THR A 78 -5.12 -2.55 -12.59
CA THR A 78 -5.57 -1.73 -13.72
C THR A 78 -4.40 -0.98 -14.36
N ASP A 79 -3.51 -0.43 -13.55
CA ASP A 79 -2.29 0.23 -14.04
C ASP A 79 -1.34 -0.74 -14.75
N CYS A 80 -1.22 -1.99 -14.27
CA CYS A 80 -0.43 -3.02 -14.97
C CYS A 80 -0.91 -3.24 -16.41
N ARG A 81 -2.23 -3.24 -16.64
CA ARG A 81 -2.80 -3.36 -17.99
C ARG A 81 -2.42 -2.18 -18.88
N THR A 82 -2.48 -0.96 -18.33
CA THR A 82 -2.09 0.27 -19.04
C THR A 82 -0.60 0.27 -19.37
N LEU A 83 0.23 -0.15 -18.42
CA LEU A 83 1.68 -0.22 -18.59
C LEU A 83 2.10 -1.39 -19.52
N GLY A 84 1.22 -2.39 -19.70
CA GLY A 84 1.47 -3.57 -20.50
C GLY A 84 2.39 -4.60 -19.84
N VAL A 85 2.37 -4.67 -18.52
CA VAL A 85 3.18 -5.59 -17.73
C VAL A 85 2.33 -6.65 -17.01
N GLU A 86 2.93 -7.79 -16.70
CA GLU A 86 2.28 -8.80 -15.88
C GLU A 86 2.10 -8.31 -14.44
N SER A 87 0.89 -8.49 -13.88
CA SER A 87 0.63 -8.16 -12.49
C SER A 87 1.28 -9.17 -11.55
N LYS A 88 2.18 -8.70 -10.69
CA LYS A 88 2.83 -9.52 -9.65
C LYS A 88 2.52 -8.92 -8.29
N ILE A 89 1.62 -9.58 -7.53
CA ILE A 89 1.33 -9.19 -6.16
C ILE A 89 2.52 -9.56 -5.27
N ARG A 90 3.09 -8.57 -4.59
CA ARG A 90 4.25 -8.73 -3.71
C ARG A 90 4.13 -7.82 -2.48
N GLN A 91 4.70 -8.23 -1.38
CA GLN A 91 4.97 -7.29 -0.30
C GLN A 91 6.01 -6.27 -0.76
N SER A 92 5.80 -5.00 -0.41
CA SER A 92 6.75 -3.93 -0.71
C SER A 92 8.16 -4.26 -0.23
N GLY A 93 9.13 -4.14 -1.11
CA GLY A 93 10.52 -4.58 -0.90
C GLY A 93 10.85 -5.97 -1.45
N HIS A 94 9.88 -6.76 -1.89
CA HIS A 94 10.09 -8.07 -2.50
C HIS A 94 9.90 -7.99 -4.01
N THR A 95 10.95 -7.58 -4.73
CA THR A 95 10.91 -7.27 -6.16
C THR A 95 11.37 -8.39 -7.08
N ALA A 96 11.89 -9.49 -6.52
CA ALA A 96 12.42 -10.60 -7.31
C ALA A 96 11.35 -11.24 -8.24
N ASN A 97 11.75 -11.51 -9.50
CA ASN A 97 10.88 -12.10 -10.51
C ASN A 97 9.61 -11.30 -10.82
N THR A 98 9.72 -9.98 -10.77
CA THR A 98 8.67 -9.05 -11.17
C THR A 98 9.02 -8.37 -12.49
N PRO A 99 8.07 -7.76 -13.21
CA PRO A 99 8.39 -7.02 -14.43
C PRO A 99 9.29 -5.82 -14.16
N GLY A 100 10.04 -5.44 -15.20
CA GLY A 100 10.78 -4.19 -15.27
C GLY A 100 10.00 -3.07 -15.94
N CYS A 101 10.60 -1.90 -15.98
CA CYS A 101 10.10 -0.73 -16.68
C CYS A 101 11.22 0.29 -16.90
N THR A 102 10.97 1.29 -17.74
CA THR A 102 11.87 2.43 -17.89
C THR A 102 11.37 3.61 -17.05
N LEU A 103 12.26 4.16 -16.24
CA LEU A 103 12.03 5.42 -15.50
C LEU A 103 12.71 6.56 -16.25
N LYS A 104 12.03 7.71 -16.40
CA LYS A 104 12.60 8.90 -17.05
C LYS A 104 12.42 10.13 -16.15
N GLY A 105 13.53 10.78 -15.88
CA GLY A 105 13.63 12.05 -15.17
C GLY A 105 14.18 13.16 -16.07
N PRO A 106 14.39 14.37 -15.53
CA PRO A 106 14.88 15.51 -16.29
C PRO A 106 16.33 15.38 -16.80
N ALA A 107 17.18 14.63 -16.10
CA ALA A 107 18.61 14.47 -16.44
C ALA A 107 18.92 13.17 -17.18
N GLY A 108 18.02 12.19 -17.16
CA GLY A 108 18.28 10.89 -17.83
C GLY A 108 17.17 9.88 -17.61
N SER A 109 17.50 8.63 -17.90
CA SER A 109 16.62 7.48 -17.76
C SER A 109 17.34 6.30 -17.10
N VAL A 110 16.54 5.44 -16.48
CA VAL A 110 16.99 4.18 -15.85
C VAL A 110 16.09 3.06 -16.35
N GLU A 111 16.70 1.98 -16.83
CA GLU A 111 15.99 0.74 -17.10
C GLU A 111 16.07 -0.15 -15.87
N LEU A 112 14.89 -0.49 -15.32
CA LEU A 112 14.74 -1.49 -14.28
C LEU A 112 14.42 -2.82 -14.98
N ASP A 113 15.22 -3.86 -14.73
CA ASP A 113 14.97 -5.21 -15.21
C ASP A 113 13.86 -5.92 -14.40
N HIS A 114 13.59 -5.45 -13.21
CA HIS A 114 12.52 -5.87 -12.29
C HIS A 114 12.11 -4.69 -11.39
N GLY A 115 11.10 -4.89 -10.55
CA GLY A 115 10.72 -3.89 -9.54
C GLY A 115 9.31 -3.33 -9.68
N VAL A 116 8.56 -3.71 -10.72
CA VAL A 116 7.14 -3.33 -10.83
C VAL A 116 6.30 -4.35 -10.08
N ILE A 117 5.55 -3.90 -9.07
CA ILE A 117 4.69 -4.74 -8.24
C ILE A 117 3.30 -4.16 -8.09
N VAL A 118 2.34 -5.04 -7.84
CA VAL A 118 1.09 -4.70 -7.16
C VAL A 118 1.33 -4.97 -5.68
N ALA A 119 1.32 -3.92 -4.86
CA ALA A 119 1.60 -4.08 -3.44
C ALA A 119 0.50 -4.92 -2.76
N LYS A 120 0.89 -6.01 -2.07
CA LYS A 120 -0.06 -6.80 -1.29
C LYS A 120 -0.67 -5.91 -0.20
N ARG A 121 -1.99 -5.89 -0.10
CA ARG A 121 -2.70 -5.14 0.95
C ARG A 121 -2.22 -5.57 2.33
N HIS A 122 -2.01 -4.62 3.21
CA HIS A 122 -1.39 -4.88 4.50
C HIS A 122 -1.80 -3.84 5.55
N ILE A 123 -1.60 -4.21 6.81
CA ILE A 123 -1.82 -3.31 7.94
C ILE A 123 -0.48 -3.06 8.59
N HIS A 124 -0.06 -1.79 8.66
CA HIS A 124 1.01 -1.37 9.54
C HIS A 124 0.48 -1.19 10.96
N MET A 125 1.19 -1.68 11.96
CA MET A 125 0.82 -1.49 13.36
C MET A 125 2.02 -1.57 14.29
N THR A 126 1.87 -1.00 15.48
CA THR A 126 2.85 -1.15 16.55
C THR A 126 2.68 -2.49 17.26
N PRO A 127 3.69 -2.97 18.04
CA PRO A 127 3.51 -4.15 18.90
C PRO A 127 2.35 -4.03 19.89
N SER A 128 2.05 -2.83 20.39
CA SER A 128 0.91 -2.59 21.28
C SER A 128 -0.44 -2.71 20.56
N ASP A 129 -0.51 -2.29 19.28
CA ASP A 129 -1.71 -2.50 18.46
C ASP A 129 -1.92 -3.98 18.16
N ALA A 130 -0.84 -4.72 17.85
CA ALA A 130 -0.90 -6.15 17.58
C ALA A 130 -1.45 -6.95 18.78
N ILE A 131 -0.99 -6.63 19.99
CA ILE A 131 -1.52 -7.21 21.23
C ILE A 131 -3.00 -6.85 21.40
N ARG A 132 -3.38 -5.59 21.22
CA ARG A 132 -4.75 -5.10 21.37
C ARG A 132 -5.72 -5.74 20.38
N LEU A 133 -5.26 -5.97 19.16
CA LEU A 133 -6.06 -6.56 18.06
C LEU A 133 -5.95 -8.08 18.01
N ASP A 134 -5.12 -8.68 18.91
CA ASP A 134 -4.87 -10.10 19.03
C ASP A 134 -4.42 -10.74 17.70
N VAL A 135 -3.36 -10.15 17.13
CA VAL A 135 -2.70 -10.61 15.90
C VAL A 135 -1.18 -10.55 16.04
N LYS A 136 -0.47 -11.18 15.14
CA LYS A 136 1.00 -11.24 15.11
C LYS A 136 1.54 -10.74 13.76
N ASP A 137 2.83 -10.43 13.74
CA ASP A 137 3.54 -10.09 12.51
C ASP A 137 3.45 -11.24 11.50
N ASN A 138 3.15 -10.88 10.25
CA ASN A 138 2.89 -11.78 9.12
C ASN A 138 1.61 -12.63 9.20
N ASP A 139 0.72 -12.41 10.17
CA ASP A 139 -0.61 -12.98 10.09
C ASP A 139 -1.34 -12.48 8.83
N GLU A 140 -2.14 -13.35 8.22
CA GLU A 140 -3.09 -12.99 7.18
C GLU A 140 -4.49 -12.95 7.78
N VAL A 141 -5.15 -11.80 7.69
CA VAL A 141 -6.44 -11.56 8.33
C VAL A 141 -7.51 -11.15 7.33
N PHE A 142 -8.76 -11.29 7.74
CA PHE A 142 -9.91 -10.76 7.03
C PHE A 142 -10.24 -9.38 7.58
N ILE A 143 -10.52 -8.41 6.70
CA ILE A 143 -10.93 -7.06 7.08
C ILE A 143 -12.27 -6.72 6.45
N LEU A 144 -13.26 -6.43 7.28
CA LEU A 144 -14.49 -5.79 6.82
C LEU A 144 -14.24 -4.29 6.75
N THR A 145 -14.46 -3.72 5.56
CA THR A 145 -14.49 -2.27 5.36
C THR A 145 -15.90 -1.76 5.51
N LYS A 146 -16.04 -0.59 6.14
CA LYS A 146 -17.31 0.10 6.23
C LYS A 146 -17.20 1.45 5.53
N SER A 147 -17.98 1.59 4.46
CA SER A 147 -18.15 2.84 3.72
C SER A 147 -19.63 3.06 3.42
N TYR A 148 -19.99 4.21 2.90
CA TYR A 148 -21.36 4.54 2.50
C TYR A 148 -21.85 3.64 1.33
N GLY A 149 -22.51 2.52 1.66
CA GLY A 149 -23.27 1.71 0.71
C GLY A 149 -22.50 0.60 -0.02
N ARG A 150 -21.20 0.44 0.21
CA ARG A 150 -20.38 -0.65 -0.35
C ARG A 150 -19.47 -1.27 0.69
N GLY A 151 -19.98 -2.21 1.48
CA GLY A 151 -19.14 -3.04 2.36
C GLY A 151 -18.38 -4.09 1.55
N VAL A 152 -17.10 -4.28 1.87
CA VAL A 152 -16.24 -5.32 1.27
C VAL A 152 -15.48 -6.03 2.38
N ILE A 153 -15.38 -7.35 2.28
CA ILE A 153 -14.47 -8.13 3.12
C ILE A 153 -13.23 -8.43 2.27
N PHE A 154 -12.10 -7.89 2.68
CA PHE A 154 -10.81 -8.26 2.13
C PHE A 154 -10.24 -9.46 2.87
N ALA A 155 -9.90 -10.51 2.13
CA ALA A 155 -9.08 -11.62 2.61
C ALA A 155 -7.59 -11.31 2.44
N ASP A 156 -6.71 -12.16 2.96
CA ASP A 156 -5.26 -12.14 2.72
C ASP A 156 -4.59 -10.80 3.05
N VAL A 157 -5.11 -10.05 4.02
CA VAL A 157 -4.51 -8.79 4.47
C VAL A 157 -3.36 -9.10 5.41
N VAL A 158 -2.13 -8.74 5.03
CA VAL A 158 -0.93 -9.05 5.81
C VAL A 158 -0.75 -8.07 6.96
N VAL A 159 -0.59 -8.59 8.16
CA VAL A 159 -0.21 -7.79 9.33
C VAL A 159 1.30 -7.56 9.33
N ARG A 160 1.72 -6.31 9.47
CA ARG A 160 3.13 -5.90 9.58
C ARG A 160 3.34 -5.13 10.87
N VAL A 161 4.19 -5.68 11.75
CA VAL A 161 4.42 -5.11 13.07
C VAL A 161 5.82 -4.53 13.19
N ASP A 162 5.91 -3.22 13.47
CA ASP A 162 7.17 -2.55 13.78
C ASP A 162 6.92 -1.40 14.77
N ARG A 163 7.91 -1.11 15.62
CA ARG A 163 7.83 -0.05 16.64
C ARG A 163 7.65 1.35 16.04
N ASN A 164 8.12 1.53 14.82
CA ASN A 164 8.09 2.80 14.10
C ASN A 164 6.86 2.95 13.22
N PHE A 165 5.99 1.94 13.16
CA PHE A 165 4.76 2.03 12.36
C PHE A 165 3.67 2.81 13.10
N LYS A 166 2.74 3.31 12.31
CA LYS A 166 1.47 3.87 12.77
C LYS A 166 0.34 2.99 12.24
N LEU A 167 -0.67 2.73 13.07
CA LEU A 167 -1.80 1.89 12.70
C LEU A 167 -2.52 2.43 11.47
N ALA A 168 -2.44 1.72 10.36
CA ALA A 168 -3.19 1.95 9.13
C ALA A 168 -3.14 0.73 8.21
N MET A 169 -4.26 0.43 7.56
CA MET A 169 -4.32 -0.50 6.44
C MET A 169 -4.05 0.26 5.14
N HIS A 170 -3.24 -0.33 4.27
CA HIS A 170 -2.96 0.22 2.95
C HIS A 170 -3.55 -0.69 1.88
N VAL A 171 -4.28 -0.07 0.96
CA VAL A 171 -4.89 -0.68 -0.22
C VAL A 171 -4.52 0.12 -1.46
N ASP A 172 -4.54 -0.50 -2.64
CA ASP A 172 -4.35 0.23 -3.89
C ASP A 172 -5.63 0.95 -4.35
N THR A 173 -5.57 1.64 -5.48
CA THR A 173 -6.71 2.40 -6.03
C THR A 173 -7.84 1.50 -6.53
N ASP A 174 -7.54 0.30 -7.06
CA ASP A 174 -8.57 -0.65 -7.50
C ASP A 174 -9.34 -1.20 -6.30
N GLU A 175 -8.62 -1.54 -5.23
CA GLU A 175 -9.19 -1.99 -3.97
C GLU A 175 -10.02 -0.90 -3.28
N ALA A 176 -9.51 0.33 -3.23
CA ALA A 176 -10.24 1.48 -2.68
C ALA A 176 -11.55 1.75 -3.44
N ASN A 177 -11.54 1.66 -4.76
CA ASN A 177 -12.73 1.82 -5.59
C ASN A 177 -13.80 0.73 -5.32
N ALA A 178 -13.40 -0.47 -4.89
CA ALA A 178 -14.32 -1.55 -4.60
C ALA A 178 -15.27 -1.23 -3.45
N PHE A 179 -14.81 -0.50 -2.43
CA PHE A 179 -15.61 -0.11 -1.25
C PHE A 179 -15.94 1.38 -1.18
N ALA A 180 -15.66 2.14 -2.25
CA ALA A 180 -15.86 3.59 -2.29
C ALA A 180 -15.17 4.31 -1.11
N GLY A 181 -13.89 3.96 -0.87
CA GLY A 181 -13.10 4.47 0.23
C GLY A 181 -12.91 6.00 0.18
N ASP A 182 -13.03 6.64 1.32
CA ASP A 182 -12.76 8.04 1.56
C ASP A 182 -11.79 8.21 2.75
N GLU A 183 -11.49 9.44 3.12
CA GLU A 183 -10.55 9.74 4.21
C GLU A 183 -11.04 9.30 5.60
N GLU A 184 -12.33 9.01 5.77
CA GLU A 184 -12.93 8.55 7.01
C GLU A 184 -13.15 7.03 7.07
N THR A 185 -12.75 6.32 6.00
CA THR A 185 -12.97 4.87 5.91
C THR A 185 -12.09 4.11 6.90
N PHE A 186 -12.67 3.13 7.55
CA PHE A 186 -11.97 2.23 8.46
C PHE A 186 -12.37 0.77 8.22
N GLY A 187 -11.49 -0.13 8.63
CA GLY A 187 -11.72 -1.56 8.65
C GLY A 187 -11.73 -2.13 10.06
N VAL A 188 -12.28 -3.32 10.17
CA VAL A 188 -12.27 -4.13 11.40
C VAL A 188 -11.81 -5.54 11.05
N ILE A 189 -10.91 -6.11 11.87
CA ILE A 189 -10.49 -7.49 11.72
C ILE A 189 -11.65 -8.41 12.04
N ILE A 190 -11.96 -9.33 11.12
CA ILE A 190 -12.90 -10.42 11.34
C ILE A 190 -12.10 -11.65 11.73
N LYS A 191 -12.48 -12.27 12.83
CA LYS A 191 -12.02 -13.61 13.21
C LYS A 191 -13.06 -14.62 12.72
N LEU A 192 -12.68 -15.47 11.77
CA LEU A 192 -13.48 -16.64 11.44
C LEU A 192 -13.30 -17.66 12.57
N PHE A 193 -14.39 -18.03 13.22
CA PHE A 193 -14.36 -19.03 14.28
C PHE A 193 -13.97 -20.41 13.72
N GLU A 194 -13.15 -21.16 14.45
CA GLU A 194 -12.65 -22.49 14.07
C GLU A 194 -13.77 -23.54 13.91
N ASP A 195 -14.96 -23.30 14.43
CA ASP A 195 -16.08 -24.24 14.48
C ASP A 195 -17.13 -24.10 13.35
N ASN A 196 -16.87 -23.29 12.31
CA ASN A 196 -17.81 -22.99 11.23
C ASN A 196 -19.17 -22.42 11.67
N SER A 197 -19.35 -22.00 12.90
CA SER A 197 -20.57 -21.38 13.41
C SER A 197 -20.54 -19.85 13.28
N PHE A 198 -20.20 -19.36 12.11
CA PHE A 198 -20.23 -17.90 11.87
C PHE A 198 -21.68 -17.45 11.71
N ASN A 199 -22.24 -16.84 12.78
CA ASN A 199 -23.49 -16.13 12.70
C ASN A 199 -23.21 -14.68 12.28
N ILE A 200 -23.47 -14.38 11.01
CA ILE A 200 -23.18 -13.06 10.41
C ILE A 200 -24.02 -11.96 11.09
N ASP A 201 -25.24 -12.26 11.52
CA ASP A 201 -26.14 -11.28 12.14
C ASP A 201 -25.65 -10.90 13.55
N GLU A 202 -25.30 -11.89 14.36
CA GLU A 202 -24.75 -11.68 15.71
C GLU A 202 -23.40 -10.92 15.63
N TRP A 203 -22.57 -11.27 14.65
CA TRP A 203 -21.31 -10.59 14.42
C TRP A 203 -21.49 -9.14 13.94
N ILE A 204 -22.48 -8.87 13.05
CA ILE A 204 -22.82 -7.52 12.62
C ILE A 204 -23.25 -6.67 13.81
N ASP A 205 -24.07 -7.20 14.69
CA ASP A 205 -24.55 -6.51 15.89
C ASP A 205 -23.39 -6.19 16.84
N ASP A 206 -22.50 -7.12 17.11
CA ASP A 206 -21.30 -6.92 17.94
C ASP A 206 -20.35 -5.85 17.35
N VAL A 207 -20.15 -5.87 16.04
CA VAL A 207 -19.34 -4.85 15.35
C VAL A 207 -20.01 -3.48 15.40
N LEU A 208 -21.33 -3.42 15.20
CA LEU A 208 -22.08 -2.17 15.25
C LEU A 208 -22.10 -1.58 16.66
N ASP A 209 -22.29 -2.39 17.69
CA ASP A 209 -22.24 -1.96 19.08
C ASP A 209 -20.85 -1.47 19.51
N GLY A 210 -19.79 -2.08 18.98
CA GLY A 210 -18.41 -1.62 19.18
C GLY A 210 -18.07 -0.30 18.47
N ILE A 211 -18.87 0.10 17.47
CA ILE A 211 -18.71 1.36 16.73
C ILE A 211 -19.37 2.54 17.44
N HIS A 212 -20.37 2.30 18.26
CA HIS A 212 -21.12 3.32 19.01
C HIS A 212 -20.60 3.58 20.44
N ARG A 213 -19.54 2.91 20.83
CA ARG A 213 -18.83 3.14 22.11
C ARG A 213 -17.44 3.72 21.84
#